data_116df918001fcff9488128c85233f7df
#
_entry.id   116df918001fcff9488128c85233f7df
#
_cell.length_a   1.000
_cell.length_b   1.000
_cell.length_c   1.000
_cell.angle_alpha   90.00
_cell.angle_beta   90.00
_cell.angle_gamma   90.00
#
_symmetry.space_group_name_H-M   'P 1'
#
loop_
_entity.id
_entity.type
_entity.pdbx_description
1 polymer ?
#
loop_
_entity_poly.entity_id
_entity_poly.type
_entity_poly.pdbx_seq_one_letter_code
_entity_poly.pdbx_strand_id
1 'polypeptide(L)'
;VCGKLFSDVEGKTETTLEKLTIPATGHAYGEPVWKWNDDYTASATFTCGNDASHVETVNAAVTNEVTTEATCEADGVRTYTAKVTFEGEEYTDTKTETLPATGHDTELVGAKDATCTEDGYTGDEVCKVCQTVVKQGEVIPALGHDYKDGKCSRCGAEEPTTPVEPGKP
;
A
#
# COMPACT_ATOMS: atom_id res chain seq x y z
N VAL A 1 -38.43 -12.21 -68.16
CA VAL A 1 -37.95 -12.23 -66.79
C VAL A 1 -38.92 -11.33 -66.00
N CYS A 2 -39.70 -11.93 -65.07
CA CYS A 2 -40.59 -11.15 -64.21
C CYS A 2 -39.74 -10.35 -63.20
N GLY A 3 -39.82 -9.02 -63.28
CA GLY A 3 -39.12 -8.11 -62.35
C GLY A 3 -39.84 -7.90 -61.01
N LYS A 4 -40.75 -8.85 -60.63
CA LYS A 4 -41.53 -8.75 -59.42
C LYS A 4 -40.87 -9.54 -58.28
N LEU A 5 -40.96 -8.99 -57.05
CA LEU A 5 -40.49 -9.61 -55.83
C LEU A 5 -41.68 -10.22 -55.11
N PHE A 6 -41.50 -11.39 -54.50
CA PHE A 6 -42.50 -12.13 -53.74
C PHE A 6 -42.00 -12.45 -52.33
N SER A 7 -42.89 -12.37 -51.35
CA SER A 7 -42.56 -12.67 -49.93
C SER A 7 -42.78 -14.15 -49.58
N ASP A 8 -43.29 -14.96 -50.50
CA ASP A 8 -43.51 -16.39 -50.34
C ASP A 8 -42.83 -17.21 -51.44
N VAL A 9 -42.53 -18.47 -51.16
CA VAL A 9 -41.86 -19.40 -52.08
C VAL A 9 -42.75 -19.81 -53.26
N GLU A 10 -44.08 -19.58 -53.17
CA GLU A 10 -45.04 -19.93 -54.19
C GLU A 10 -45.25 -18.80 -55.19
N GLY A 11 -44.70 -17.62 -54.97
CA GLY A 11 -44.79 -16.45 -55.84
C GLY A 11 -46.20 -15.88 -55.92
N LYS A 12 -47.03 -16.03 -54.91
CA LYS A 12 -48.42 -15.56 -54.87
C LYS A 12 -48.57 -14.18 -54.23
N THR A 13 -47.64 -13.80 -53.29
CA THR A 13 -47.73 -12.55 -52.56
C THR A 13 -46.69 -11.59 -53.08
N GLU A 14 -47.08 -10.66 -53.97
CA GLU A 14 -46.22 -9.64 -54.49
C GLU A 14 -45.82 -8.63 -53.37
N THR A 15 -44.54 -8.33 -53.28
CA THR A 15 -44.00 -7.43 -52.25
C THR A 15 -43.01 -6.41 -52.83
N THR A 16 -42.58 -5.45 -52.02
CA THR A 16 -41.57 -4.44 -52.40
C THR A 16 -40.27 -4.75 -51.65
N LEU A 17 -39.16 -4.25 -52.18
CA LEU A 17 -37.85 -4.30 -51.50
C LEU A 17 -37.90 -3.78 -50.07
N GLU A 18 -38.66 -2.72 -49.82
CA GLU A 18 -38.86 -2.13 -48.50
C GLU A 18 -39.47 -3.11 -47.46
N LYS A 19 -40.39 -3.97 -47.93
CA LYS A 19 -41.04 -5.00 -47.08
C LYS A 19 -40.20 -6.23 -46.88
N LEU A 20 -39.16 -6.42 -47.70
CA LEU A 20 -38.23 -7.52 -47.60
C LEU A 20 -36.95 -7.13 -46.85
N THR A 21 -36.74 -5.82 -46.52
CA THR A 21 -35.62 -5.37 -45.69
C THR A 21 -35.81 -5.91 -44.26
N ILE A 22 -34.88 -6.68 -43.78
CA ILE A 22 -34.79 -7.04 -42.38
C ILE A 22 -34.25 -5.82 -41.64
N PRO A 23 -34.98 -5.25 -40.67
CA PRO A 23 -34.45 -4.12 -39.88
C PRO A 23 -33.13 -4.53 -39.23
N ALA A 24 -32.16 -3.64 -39.25
CA ALA A 24 -30.94 -3.84 -38.47
C ALA A 24 -31.31 -4.00 -36.98
N THR A 25 -30.84 -5.05 -36.38
CA THR A 25 -31.10 -5.33 -34.95
C THR A 25 -30.32 -4.40 -34.01
N GLY A 26 -29.45 -3.55 -34.58
CA GLY A 26 -28.56 -2.68 -33.82
C GLY A 26 -27.42 -3.47 -33.11
N HIS A 27 -26.65 -2.77 -32.33
CA HIS A 27 -25.67 -3.38 -31.45
C HIS A 27 -26.27 -3.63 -30.07
N ALA A 28 -25.82 -4.67 -29.40
CA ALA A 28 -26.20 -5.03 -28.04
C ALA A 28 -24.91 -5.34 -27.26
N TYR A 29 -24.22 -4.28 -26.82
CA TYR A 29 -23.03 -4.44 -26.02
C TYR A 29 -23.40 -4.73 -24.57
N GLY A 30 -22.67 -5.68 -23.96
CA GLY A 30 -22.79 -6.02 -22.54
C GLY A 30 -21.68 -5.37 -21.71
N GLU A 31 -21.47 -5.92 -20.52
CA GLU A 31 -20.38 -5.51 -19.64
C GLU A 31 -19.03 -5.70 -20.34
N PRO A 32 -18.09 -4.74 -20.18
CA PRO A 32 -16.78 -4.80 -20.80
C PRO A 32 -15.86 -5.81 -20.13
N VAL A 33 -14.91 -6.31 -20.90
CA VAL A 33 -13.73 -7.00 -20.37
C VAL A 33 -12.64 -5.97 -20.16
N TRP A 34 -12.22 -5.83 -18.90
CA TRP A 34 -11.17 -4.90 -18.52
C TRP A 34 -9.78 -5.50 -18.72
N LYS A 35 -8.85 -4.66 -19.16
CA LYS A 35 -7.43 -4.98 -19.26
C LYS A 35 -6.62 -3.88 -18.59
N TRP A 36 -5.87 -4.26 -17.54
CA TRP A 36 -4.89 -3.42 -16.85
C TRP A 36 -3.48 -3.72 -17.35
N ASN A 37 -2.72 -2.69 -17.58
CA ASN A 37 -1.29 -2.79 -17.86
C ASN A 37 -0.46 -2.68 -16.55
N ASP A 38 0.86 -2.92 -16.65
CA ASP A 38 1.78 -2.84 -15.50
C ASP A 38 2.01 -1.40 -15.03
N ASP A 39 1.79 -0.42 -15.90
CA ASP A 39 1.86 1.02 -15.60
C ASP A 39 0.55 1.59 -15.03
N TYR A 40 -0.38 0.73 -14.63
CA TYR A 40 -1.71 1.08 -14.13
C TYR A 40 -2.62 1.84 -15.11
N THR A 41 -2.30 1.82 -16.40
CA THR A 41 -3.28 2.21 -17.43
C THR A 41 -4.26 1.07 -17.67
N ALA A 42 -5.48 1.41 -18.11
CA ALA A 42 -6.53 0.42 -18.34
C ALA A 42 -7.30 0.69 -19.63
N SER A 43 -7.88 -0.36 -20.17
CA SER A 43 -8.85 -0.31 -21.27
C SER A 43 -10.02 -1.26 -21.03
N ALA A 44 -11.16 -0.89 -21.57
CA ALA A 44 -12.38 -1.71 -21.54
C ALA A 44 -12.72 -2.16 -22.95
N THR A 45 -12.96 -3.45 -23.14
CA THR A 45 -13.33 -4.05 -24.42
C THR A 45 -14.77 -4.51 -24.37
N PHE A 46 -15.58 -3.95 -25.26
CA PHE A 46 -17.01 -4.27 -25.43
C PHE A 46 -17.21 -5.20 -26.63
N THR A 47 -17.94 -6.26 -26.46
CA THR A 47 -18.29 -7.20 -27.54
C THR A 47 -19.79 -7.18 -27.76
N CYS A 48 -20.21 -7.02 -29.00
CA CYS A 48 -21.63 -7.01 -29.35
C CYS A 48 -22.23 -8.42 -29.21
N GLY A 49 -23.34 -8.53 -28.45
CA GLY A 49 -24.07 -9.78 -28.26
C GLY A 49 -24.76 -10.26 -29.52
N ASN A 50 -25.09 -9.39 -30.48
CA ASN A 50 -25.70 -9.74 -31.76
C ASN A 50 -24.70 -10.25 -32.79
N ASP A 51 -23.43 -9.79 -32.70
CA ASP A 51 -22.32 -10.18 -33.57
C ASP A 51 -20.99 -10.05 -32.84
N ALA A 52 -20.40 -11.17 -32.46
CA ALA A 52 -19.15 -11.22 -31.72
C ALA A 52 -17.91 -10.69 -32.50
N SER A 53 -18.04 -10.43 -33.79
CA SER A 53 -17.00 -9.77 -34.58
C SER A 53 -16.97 -8.26 -34.36
N HIS A 54 -18.05 -7.69 -33.83
CA HIS A 54 -18.11 -6.28 -33.48
C HIS A 54 -17.56 -6.07 -32.08
N VAL A 55 -16.33 -5.61 -32.01
CA VAL A 55 -15.58 -5.39 -30.78
C VAL A 55 -15.07 -3.94 -30.76
N GLU A 56 -15.37 -3.25 -29.68
CA GLU A 56 -14.89 -1.87 -29.44
C GLU A 56 -14.01 -1.83 -28.19
N THR A 57 -12.86 -1.16 -28.28
CA THR A 57 -11.94 -0.98 -27.14
C THR A 57 -11.76 0.48 -26.84
N VAL A 58 -12.05 0.87 -25.61
CA VAL A 58 -11.96 2.22 -25.11
C VAL A 58 -10.87 2.31 -24.02
N ASN A 59 -9.95 3.26 -24.17
CA ASN A 59 -8.99 3.54 -23.12
C ASN A 59 -9.67 4.23 -21.93
N ALA A 60 -9.38 3.79 -20.73
CA ALA A 60 -9.95 4.33 -19.52
C ALA A 60 -9.22 5.58 -19.04
N ALA A 61 -9.98 6.53 -18.49
CA ALA A 61 -9.42 7.54 -17.60
C ALA A 61 -9.16 6.87 -16.24
N VAL A 62 -7.90 6.92 -15.77
CA VAL A 62 -7.50 6.31 -14.49
C VAL A 62 -7.17 7.39 -13.49
N THR A 63 -7.75 7.29 -12.31
CA THR A 63 -7.42 8.07 -11.11
C THR A 63 -6.89 7.14 -10.04
N ASN A 64 -6.17 7.67 -9.05
CA ASN A 64 -5.73 6.88 -7.92
C ASN A 64 -5.79 7.68 -6.63
N GLU A 65 -5.90 6.95 -5.51
CA GLU A 65 -5.84 7.50 -4.16
C GLU A 65 -5.21 6.47 -3.21
N VAL A 66 -4.58 6.94 -2.14
CA VAL A 66 -4.12 6.07 -1.05
C VAL A 66 -5.33 5.79 -0.16
N THR A 67 -5.86 4.57 -0.24
CA THR A 67 -7.03 4.16 0.53
C THR A 67 -6.67 3.64 1.93
N THR A 68 -5.41 3.24 2.09
CA THR A 68 -4.84 2.88 3.40
C THR A 68 -3.39 3.35 3.43
N GLU A 69 -3.05 4.20 4.40
CA GLU A 69 -1.65 4.64 4.58
C GLU A 69 -0.79 3.49 5.10
N ALA A 70 0.44 3.40 4.57
CA ALA A 70 1.45 2.50 5.13
C ALA A 70 1.90 3.02 6.50
N THR A 71 2.11 2.10 7.45
CA THR A 71 2.69 2.40 8.76
C THR A 71 4.12 1.88 8.86
N CYS A 72 4.74 2.00 10.03
CA CYS A 72 6.07 1.43 10.23
C CYS A 72 6.08 -0.10 10.07
N GLU A 73 4.97 -0.77 10.38
CA GLU A 73 4.89 -2.24 10.47
C GLU A 73 3.91 -2.86 9.48
N ALA A 74 2.96 -2.08 8.96
CA ALA A 74 1.93 -2.58 8.06
C ALA A 74 1.97 -1.87 6.72
N ASP A 75 1.75 -2.66 5.66
CA ASP A 75 1.61 -2.17 4.32
C ASP A 75 0.36 -1.30 4.17
N GLY A 76 0.47 -0.28 3.33
CA GLY A 76 -0.65 0.53 2.86
C GLY A 76 -1.22 0.00 1.54
N VAL A 77 -2.27 0.67 1.07
CA VAL A 77 -2.94 0.33 -0.20
C VAL A 77 -3.22 1.60 -0.97
N ARG A 78 -2.81 1.62 -2.23
CA ARG A 78 -3.26 2.58 -3.23
C ARG A 78 -4.28 1.92 -4.13
N THR A 79 -5.41 2.56 -4.36
CA THR A 79 -6.46 2.08 -5.26
C THR A 79 -6.48 2.94 -6.51
N TYR A 80 -6.42 2.28 -7.65
CA TYR A 80 -6.61 2.86 -8.98
C TYR A 80 -8.03 2.57 -9.43
N THR A 81 -8.72 3.61 -9.91
CA THR A 81 -10.07 3.50 -10.47
C THR A 81 -10.03 3.88 -11.94
N ALA A 82 -10.34 2.91 -12.79
CA ALA A 82 -10.51 3.11 -14.23
C ALA A 82 -11.98 3.42 -14.54
N LYS A 83 -12.19 4.38 -15.45
CA LYS A 83 -13.52 4.82 -15.85
C LYS A 83 -13.57 5.01 -17.36
N VAL A 84 -14.60 4.46 -17.98
CA VAL A 84 -14.94 4.70 -19.39
C VAL A 84 -16.40 5.09 -19.51
N THR A 85 -16.72 5.88 -20.55
CA THR A 85 -18.10 6.12 -20.97
C THR A 85 -18.27 5.49 -22.35
N PHE A 86 -19.23 4.61 -22.51
CA PHE A 86 -19.50 3.92 -23.76
C PHE A 86 -21.04 3.89 -24.01
N GLU A 87 -21.46 4.32 -25.19
CA GLU A 87 -22.88 4.46 -25.57
C GLU A 87 -23.75 5.24 -24.56
N GLY A 88 -23.12 6.18 -23.80
CA GLY A 88 -23.79 7.00 -22.80
C GLY A 88 -23.86 6.41 -21.41
N GLU A 89 -23.42 5.17 -21.22
CA GLU A 89 -23.31 4.47 -19.94
C GLU A 89 -21.87 4.56 -19.40
N GLU A 90 -21.74 4.59 -18.07
CA GLU A 90 -20.48 4.67 -17.37
C GLU A 90 -20.10 3.32 -16.76
N TYR A 91 -18.88 2.88 -17.04
CA TYR A 91 -18.32 1.62 -16.54
C TYR A 91 -17.07 1.93 -15.73
N THR A 92 -16.89 1.23 -14.62
CA THR A 92 -15.75 1.40 -13.73
C THR A 92 -15.17 0.05 -13.35
N ASP A 93 -13.85 0.04 -13.13
CA ASP A 93 -13.13 -1.09 -12.56
C ASP A 93 -12.00 -0.60 -11.66
N THR A 94 -11.50 -1.43 -10.75
CA THR A 94 -10.48 -1.05 -9.79
C THR A 94 -9.33 -2.06 -9.75
N LYS A 95 -8.11 -1.52 -9.53
CA LYS A 95 -6.90 -2.30 -9.28
C LYS A 95 -6.17 -1.71 -8.08
N THR A 96 -5.63 -2.54 -7.21
CA THR A 96 -4.87 -2.09 -6.04
C THR A 96 -3.37 -2.29 -6.21
N GLU A 97 -2.61 -1.43 -5.55
CA GLU A 97 -1.16 -1.50 -5.36
C GLU A 97 -0.86 -1.55 -3.88
N THR A 98 -0.01 -2.48 -3.47
CA THR A 98 0.50 -2.53 -2.11
C THR A 98 1.62 -1.50 -1.93
N LEU A 99 1.49 -0.63 -0.95
CA LEU A 99 2.52 0.31 -0.52
C LEU A 99 3.28 -0.33 0.64
N PRO A 100 4.56 -0.68 0.49
CA PRO A 100 5.30 -1.37 1.54
C PRO A 100 5.33 -0.57 2.84
N ALA A 101 5.33 -1.28 3.99
CA ALA A 101 5.56 -0.70 5.30
C ALA A 101 6.84 0.15 5.29
N THR A 102 6.81 1.31 5.96
CA THR A 102 7.92 2.28 5.93
C THR A 102 9.12 1.84 6.75
N GLY A 103 8.96 0.84 7.61
CA GLY A 103 9.96 0.47 8.59
C GLY A 103 10.07 1.47 9.72
N HIS A 104 10.98 1.22 10.65
CA HIS A 104 11.24 2.11 11.77
C HIS A 104 12.49 2.98 11.49
N ASP A 105 12.33 4.30 11.63
CA ASP A 105 13.44 5.27 11.75
C ASP A 105 13.67 5.53 13.22
N THR A 106 14.75 4.95 13.80
CA THR A 106 14.98 4.98 15.23
C THR A 106 15.95 6.09 15.65
N GLU A 107 15.79 6.54 16.89
CA GLU A 107 16.74 7.36 17.61
C GLU A 107 17.02 6.73 18.98
N LEU A 108 18.19 7.06 19.55
CA LEU A 108 18.60 6.58 20.85
C LEU A 108 18.06 7.51 21.95
N VAL A 109 17.28 6.97 22.87
CA VAL A 109 16.62 7.71 23.93
C VAL A 109 17.05 7.20 25.30
N GLY A 110 17.32 8.10 26.25
CA GLY A 110 17.61 7.75 27.63
C GLY A 110 19.00 7.19 27.89
N ALA A 111 19.92 7.29 26.93
CA ALA A 111 21.32 6.91 27.17
C ALA A 111 21.94 7.73 28.30
N LYS A 112 22.62 7.06 29.23
CA LYS A 112 23.27 7.67 30.39
C LYS A 112 24.59 6.94 30.68
N ASP A 113 25.66 7.63 30.83
CA ASP A 113 26.94 7.07 31.23
C ASP A 113 26.89 6.56 32.68
N ALA A 114 27.57 5.44 32.95
CA ALA A 114 27.77 4.95 34.32
C ALA A 114 28.71 5.85 35.06
N THR A 115 28.41 6.13 36.34
CA THR A 115 29.29 6.81 37.27
C THR A 115 29.98 5.80 38.20
N CYS A 116 30.76 6.29 39.17
CA CYS A 116 31.35 5.39 40.17
C CYS A 116 30.30 4.68 41.02
N THR A 117 29.14 5.29 41.23
CA THR A 117 28.13 4.85 42.21
C THR A 117 26.77 4.58 41.59
N GLU A 118 26.54 5.05 40.37
CA GLU A 118 25.28 4.87 39.69
C GLU A 118 25.49 4.11 38.37
N ASP A 119 24.57 3.22 38.08
CA ASP A 119 24.53 2.53 36.82
C ASP A 119 24.21 3.51 35.68
N GLY A 120 24.80 3.25 34.54
CA GLY A 120 24.49 3.87 33.27
C GLY A 120 23.41 3.06 32.52
N TYR A 121 23.10 3.52 31.33
CA TYR A 121 22.15 2.89 30.41
C TYR A 121 22.57 3.14 28.98
N THR A 122 22.50 2.11 28.12
CA THR A 122 22.89 2.30 26.71
C THR A 122 21.88 3.12 25.91
N GLY A 123 20.65 3.26 26.44
CA GLY A 123 19.51 3.92 25.77
C GLY A 123 18.67 2.94 24.94
N ASP A 124 17.41 3.28 24.79
CA ASP A 124 16.46 2.55 23.95
C ASP A 124 16.51 3.08 22.52
N GLU A 125 16.41 2.19 21.53
CA GLU A 125 16.14 2.57 20.15
C GLU A 125 14.63 2.76 19.96
N VAL A 126 14.19 4.02 19.87
CA VAL A 126 12.77 4.40 19.76
C VAL A 126 12.48 4.91 18.37
N CYS A 127 11.42 4.44 17.74
CA CYS A 127 11.00 4.94 16.44
C CYS A 127 10.48 6.38 16.55
N LYS A 128 11.02 7.29 15.74
CA LYS A 128 10.62 8.70 15.70
C LYS A 128 9.18 8.92 15.24
N VAL A 129 8.65 7.98 14.45
CA VAL A 129 7.31 8.10 13.84
C VAL A 129 6.23 7.50 14.73
N CYS A 130 6.36 6.23 15.10
CA CYS A 130 5.35 5.51 15.88
C CYS A 130 5.63 5.45 17.39
N GLN A 131 6.79 5.95 17.84
CA GLN A 131 7.22 5.97 19.25
C GLN A 131 7.36 4.57 19.90
N THR A 132 7.40 3.53 19.08
CA THR A 132 7.63 2.17 19.57
C THR A 132 9.11 1.99 19.94
N VAL A 133 9.35 1.33 21.08
CA VAL A 133 10.70 0.87 21.44
C VAL A 133 11.02 -0.35 20.59
N VAL A 134 11.88 -0.17 19.58
CA VAL A 134 12.30 -1.23 18.65
C VAL A 134 13.33 -2.13 19.30
N LYS A 135 14.21 -1.54 20.12
CA LYS A 135 15.21 -2.27 20.89
C LYS A 135 15.41 -1.61 22.24
N GLN A 136 15.27 -2.40 23.29
CA GLN A 136 15.54 -1.96 24.64
C GLN A 136 17.04 -1.88 24.89
N GLY A 137 17.47 -0.84 25.60
CA GLY A 137 18.84 -0.68 26.04
C GLY A 137 19.23 -1.64 27.13
N GLU A 138 20.50 -1.58 27.50
CA GLU A 138 21.09 -2.41 28.55
C GLU A 138 21.62 -1.53 29.67
N VAL A 139 21.54 -2.04 30.91
CA VAL A 139 22.16 -1.38 32.07
C VAL A 139 23.67 -1.51 31.97
N ILE A 140 24.37 -0.40 32.11
CA ILE A 140 25.83 -0.36 32.24
C ILE A 140 26.15 -0.31 33.74
N PRO A 141 26.74 -1.36 34.33
CA PRO A 141 27.04 -1.37 35.77
C PRO A 141 27.88 -0.18 36.19
N ALA A 142 27.64 0.33 37.40
CA ALA A 142 28.45 1.36 38.02
C ALA A 142 29.93 0.99 38.00
N LEU A 143 30.79 1.95 37.68
CA LEU A 143 32.22 1.75 37.48
C LEU A 143 32.98 1.40 38.76
N GLY A 144 32.37 1.63 39.91
CA GLY A 144 33.05 1.54 41.22
C GLY A 144 34.09 2.65 41.39
N HIS A 145 34.66 2.67 42.58
CA HIS A 145 35.78 3.58 42.88
C HIS A 145 37.11 2.91 42.64
N ASP A 146 38.07 3.62 42.05
CA ASP A 146 39.47 3.25 41.91
C ASP A 146 40.33 4.24 42.72
N TYR A 147 40.58 3.87 43.98
CA TYR A 147 41.27 4.76 44.89
C TYR A 147 42.79 4.74 44.67
N LYS A 148 43.40 5.93 44.52
CA LYS A 148 44.84 6.17 44.46
C LYS A 148 45.15 7.37 45.31
N ASP A 149 46.13 7.24 46.21
CA ASP A 149 46.53 8.28 47.15
C ASP A 149 45.36 8.86 47.98
N GLY A 150 44.44 7.99 48.42
CA GLY A 150 43.28 8.36 49.23
C GLY A 150 42.13 9.02 48.48
N LYS A 151 42.18 9.08 47.13
CA LYS A 151 41.10 9.63 46.28
C LYS A 151 40.80 8.75 45.09
N CYS A 152 39.51 8.68 44.72
CA CYS A 152 39.13 7.99 43.52
C CYS A 152 39.65 8.72 42.26
N SER A 153 40.37 7.97 41.41
CA SER A 153 40.97 8.51 40.18
C SER A 153 39.93 8.95 39.14
N ARG A 154 38.68 8.45 39.25
CA ARG A 154 37.59 8.73 38.30
C ARG A 154 36.71 9.89 38.73
N CYS A 155 36.29 9.95 40.01
CA CYS A 155 35.34 10.95 40.48
C CYS A 155 35.89 11.89 41.56
N GLY A 156 37.14 11.65 42.09
CA GLY A 156 37.79 12.46 43.11
C GLY A 156 37.24 12.23 44.53
N ALA A 157 36.28 11.31 44.72
CA ALA A 157 35.77 11.01 46.06
C ALA A 157 36.88 10.48 46.97
N GLU A 158 36.87 10.87 48.24
CA GLU A 158 37.85 10.41 49.25
C GLU A 158 37.60 8.92 49.60
N GLU A 159 38.67 8.18 49.80
CA GLU A 159 38.60 6.80 50.24
C GLU A 159 38.01 6.72 51.66
N PRO A 160 36.96 5.88 51.88
CA PRO A 160 36.40 5.77 53.23
C PRO A 160 37.44 5.25 54.22
N THR A 161 37.77 6.06 55.17
CA THR A 161 38.60 5.61 56.30
C THR A 161 37.76 4.70 57.15
N THR A 162 38.07 3.36 57.14
CA THR A 162 37.51 2.43 58.11
C THR A 162 37.91 2.91 59.50
N PRO A 163 36.97 3.11 60.45
CA PRO A 163 37.31 3.36 61.82
C PRO A 163 38.12 2.15 62.32
N VAL A 164 39.40 2.40 62.69
CA VAL A 164 40.17 1.39 63.42
C VAL A 164 39.49 1.24 64.79
N GLU A 165 38.82 0.11 65.03
CA GLU A 165 38.35 -0.20 66.38
C GLU A 165 39.56 -0.19 67.30
N PRO A 166 39.55 0.62 68.38
CA PRO A 166 40.60 0.57 69.34
C PRO A 166 40.57 -0.81 69.98
N GLY A 167 41.69 -1.52 69.84
CA GLY A 167 41.89 -2.85 70.39
C GLY A 167 41.46 -2.94 71.85
N LYS A 168 40.59 -3.90 72.13
CA LYS A 168 40.23 -4.32 73.47
C LYS A 168 41.44 -5.06 74.07
N PRO A 169 41.89 -4.70 75.28
CA PRO A 169 43.02 -5.37 75.93
C PRO A 169 42.75 -6.83 76.28
#